data_0afb0420f5bebda317f1317af60417d2
#
_entry.id   0afb0420f5bebda317f1317af60417d2
#
_cell.length_a   1.000
_cell.length_b   1.000
_cell.length_c   1.000
_cell.angle_alpha   90.00
_cell.angle_beta   90.00
_cell.angle_gamma   90.00
#
_symmetry.space_group_name_H-M   'P 1'
#
loop_
_entity.id
_entity.type
_entity.pdbx_description
1 polymer ?
#
loop_
_entity_poly.entity_id
_entity_poly.type
_entity_poly.pdbx_seq_one_letter_code
_entity_poly.pdbx_strand_id
1 'polypeptide(L)'
;MAGPVLASAAMSFTDLRSADLRDPLAVDPVGVDNYVRLLGDETLRRAAANTAWFVLLGVPLTMVLGLAAAVALDAGISRFRTFFRVGYYLPVVTSIVAVAVVWRFLLEPDSGLVNTLLARLGVDGPAWLSDTRTALPSLVVMAAWRNMGFLMVVFLAGLQAIPGELHEAAAIDGCGAWARFRHVTLPLLRPTLLFGGVVTGIGYLQFFEEPFVMTGGGPLDSTLSVAFYIYQQFGFGNYSYAAAIAYVLFVAVVGLTAAQFRLMRSKT
;
A
#
# COMPACT_ATOMS: atom_id res chain seq x y z
N MET A 1 20.62 14.83 8.06
CA MET A 1 19.91 13.60 7.64
C MET A 1 20.68 12.72 6.65
N ALA A 2 21.63 13.24 5.86
CA ALA A 2 22.40 12.42 4.90
C ALA A 2 23.38 11.39 5.55
N GLY A 3 23.96 11.72 6.72
CA GLY A 3 24.95 10.87 7.37
C GLY A 3 24.48 9.43 7.67
N PRO A 4 23.35 9.20 8.36
CA PRO A 4 22.86 7.85 8.63
C PRO A 4 22.52 7.05 7.36
N VAL A 5 22.02 7.72 6.30
CA VAL A 5 21.73 7.10 5.02
C VAL A 5 23.03 6.62 4.35
N LEU A 6 24.06 7.46 4.32
CA LEU A 6 25.36 7.07 3.75
C LEU A 6 26.03 5.98 4.60
N ALA A 7 25.92 6.05 5.93
CA ALA A 7 26.44 5.02 6.81
C ALA A 7 25.76 3.66 6.57
N SER A 8 24.44 3.62 6.48
CA SER A 8 23.71 2.38 6.19
C SER A 8 24.00 1.86 4.76
N ALA A 9 24.27 2.77 3.79
CA ALA A 9 24.75 2.37 2.46
C ALA A 9 26.11 1.70 2.56
N ALA A 10 27.06 2.30 3.28
CA ALA A 10 28.37 1.69 3.47
C ALA A 10 28.28 0.32 4.19
N MET A 11 27.40 0.21 5.21
CA MET A 11 27.16 -1.06 5.91
C MET A 11 26.67 -2.18 4.97
N SER A 12 25.91 -1.87 3.93
CA SER A 12 25.42 -2.89 2.99
C SER A 12 26.54 -3.61 2.22
N PHE A 13 27.74 -3.05 2.18
CA PHE A 13 28.95 -3.61 1.54
C PHE A 13 29.90 -4.29 2.54
N THR A 14 29.47 -4.47 3.78
CA THR A 14 30.25 -5.11 4.87
C THR A 14 29.55 -6.39 5.33
N ASP A 15 30.16 -7.09 6.29
CA ASP A 15 29.58 -8.28 6.93
C ASP A 15 29.07 -8.01 8.35
N LEU A 16 28.82 -6.78 8.72
CA LEU A 16 28.38 -6.37 10.06
C LEU A 16 27.20 -7.19 10.57
N ARG A 17 27.40 -7.85 11.71
CA ARG A 17 26.41 -8.65 12.45
C ARG A 17 26.31 -8.20 13.89
N SER A 18 25.34 -8.76 14.62
CA SER A 18 25.16 -8.48 16.05
C SER A 18 26.39 -8.78 16.91
N ALA A 19 27.21 -9.77 16.51
CA ALA A 19 28.46 -10.09 17.20
C ALA A 19 29.49 -8.95 17.15
N ASP A 20 29.48 -8.16 16.09
CA ASP A 20 30.48 -7.12 15.78
C ASP A 20 30.10 -5.77 16.41
N LEU A 21 28.96 -5.67 17.08
CA LEU A 21 28.52 -4.41 17.73
C LEU A 21 29.46 -3.93 18.84
N ARG A 22 30.35 -4.79 19.35
CA ARG A 22 31.37 -4.39 20.35
C ARG A 22 32.51 -3.60 19.71
N ASP A 23 32.83 -3.86 18.44
CA ASP A 23 33.82 -3.15 17.67
C ASP A 23 33.33 -2.93 16.22
N PRO A 24 32.44 -1.95 15.99
CA PRO A 24 31.81 -1.71 14.69
C PRO A 24 32.79 -1.26 13.59
N LEU A 25 34.04 -0.94 13.95
CA LEU A 25 35.09 -0.53 13.02
C LEU A 25 35.97 -1.71 12.54
N ALA A 26 35.88 -2.87 13.22
CA ALA A 26 36.60 -4.10 12.87
C ALA A 26 35.78 -5.00 11.93
N VAL A 27 34.95 -4.40 11.08
CA VAL A 27 34.05 -5.09 10.14
C VAL A 27 34.70 -5.23 8.78
N ASP A 28 34.69 -6.42 8.22
CA ASP A 28 35.31 -6.69 6.92
C ASP A 28 34.45 -6.20 5.75
N PRO A 29 35.05 -5.50 4.76
CA PRO A 29 34.35 -5.15 3.54
C PRO A 29 34.17 -6.39 2.65
N VAL A 30 32.93 -6.80 2.41
CA VAL A 30 32.59 -7.94 1.53
C VAL A 30 32.17 -7.51 0.12
N GLY A 31 32.29 -6.23 -0.18
CA GLY A 31 31.89 -5.71 -1.49
C GLY A 31 30.42 -6.00 -1.82
N VAL A 32 30.17 -6.63 -2.98
CA VAL A 32 28.80 -6.88 -3.47
C VAL A 32 28.23 -8.23 -3.04
N ASP A 33 28.88 -8.97 -2.17
CA ASP A 33 28.45 -10.34 -1.81
C ASP A 33 27.06 -10.39 -1.19
N ASN A 34 26.67 -9.40 -0.37
CA ASN A 34 25.30 -9.28 0.15
C ASN A 34 24.29 -9.20 -1.00
N TYR A 35 24.58 -8.42 -2.05
CA TYR A 35 23.70 -8.26 -3.21
C TYR A 35 23.63 -9.52 -4.08
N VAL A 36 24.76 -10.26 -4.21
CA VAL A 36 24.76 -11.57 -4.88
C VAL A 36 23.93 -12.57 -4.12
N ARG A 37 24.04 -12.59 -2.78
CA ARG A 37 23.23 -13.44 -1.90
C ARG A 37 21.73 -13.17 -2.06
N LEU A 38 21.29 -11.91 -2.27
CA LEU A 38 19.89 -11.56 -2.51
C LEU A 38 19.29 -12.31 -3.71
N LEU A 39 20.08 -12.56 -4.76
CA LEU A 39 19.59 -13.24 -5.98
C LEU A 39 19.23 -14.72 -5.73
N GLY A 40 19.88 -15.35 -4.75
CA GLY A 40 19.61 -16.74 -4.34
C GLY A 40 18.62 -16.89 -3.19
N ASP A 41 18.15 -15.79 -2.61
CA ASP A 41 17.27 -15.83 -1.43
C ASP A 41 15.81 -16.07 -1.82
N GLU A 42 15.33 -17.29 -1.59
CA GLU A 42 13.95 -17.69 -1.90
C GLU A 42 12.91 -16.94 -1.04
N THR A 43 13.24 -16.66 0.22
CA THR A 43 12.33 -15.91 1.11
C THR A 43 12.18 -14.49 0.65
N LEU A 44 13.28 -13.82 0.27
CA LEU A 44 13.22 -12.50 -0.33
C LEU A 44 12.42 -12.48 -1.63
N ARG A 45 12.59 -13.49 -2.48
CA ARG A 45 11.83 -13.60 -3.74
C ARG A 45 10.33 -13.73 -3.48
N ARG A 46 9.91 -14.54 -2.48
CA ARG A 46 8.51 -14.62 -2.05
C ARG A 46 8.02 -13.29 -1.51
N ALA A 47 8.77 -12.66 -0.61
CA ALA A 47 8.44 -11.36 -0.05
C ALA A 47 8.28 -10.27 -1.14
N ALA A 48 9.16 -10.27 -2.15
CA ALA A 48 9.08 -9.36 -3.29
C ALA A 48 7.83 -9.63 -4.15
N ALA A 49 7.49 -10.90 -4.40
CA ALA A 49 6.28 -11.26 -5.13
C ALA A 49 5.02 -10.84 -4.35
N ASN A 50 4.95 -11.08 -3.04
CA ASN A 50 3.85 -10.65 -2.19
C ASN A 50 3.71 -9.12 -2.20
N THR A 51 4.83 -8.40 -2.10
CA THR A 51 4.84 -6.93 -2.16
C THR A 51 4.33 -6.43 -3.51
N ALA A 52 4.76 -7.05 -4.61
CA ALA A 52 4.28 -6.72 -5.95
C ALA A 52 2.78 -6.96 -6.09
N TRP A 53 2.26 -8.11 -5.62
CA TRP A 53 0.83 -8.42 -5.62
C TRP A 53 0.03 -7.46 -4.75
N PHE A 54 0.55 -7.10 -3.56
CA PHE A 54 -0.10 -6.13 -2.69
C PHE A 54 -0.24 -4.76 -3.37
N VAL A 55 0.79 -4.29 -4.07
CA VAL A 55 0.76 -3.04 -4.84
C VAL A 55 -0.21 -3.15 -6.03
N LEU A 56 -0.10 -4.22 -6.83
CA LEU A 56 -0.91 -4.41 -8.03
C LEU A 56 -2.41 -4.50 -7.75
N LEU A 57 -2.80 -5.12 -6.66
CA LEU A 57 -4.20 -5.26 -6.26
C LEU A 57 -4.66 -4.08 -5.39
N GLY A 58 -3.84 -3.67 -4.44
CA GLY A 58 -4.19 -2.69 -3.43
C GLY A 58 -4.30 -1.27 -4.00
N VAL A 59 -3.34 -0.84 -4.82
CA VAL A 59 -3.37 0.53 -5.38
C VAL A 59 -4.62 0.77 -6.22
N PRO A 60 -4.95 -0.07 -7.22
CA PRO A 60 -6.17 0.13 -8.00
C PRO A 60 -7.43 0.06 -7.14
N LEU A 61 -7.52 -0.89 -6.21
CA LEU A 61 -8.67 -1.03 -5.32
C LEU A 61 -8.87 0.23 -4.47
N THR A 62 -7.81 0.73 -3.82
CA THR A 62 -7.87 1.95 -3.00
C THR A 62 -8.27 3.16 -3.83
N MET A 63 -7.71 3.29 -5.05
CA MET A 63 -8.03 4.38 -5.96
C MET A 63 -9.49 4.33 -6.40
N VAL A 64 -10.00 3.17 -6.76
CA VAL A 64 -11.41 3.00 -7.17
C VAL A 64 -12.35 3.32 -6.03
N LEU A 65 -12.09 2.80 -4.82
CA LEU A 65 -12.90 3.08 -3.64
C LEU A 65 -12.87 4.56 -3.26
N GLY A 66 -11.67 5.18 -3.26
CA GLY A 66 -11.50 6.61 -2.97
C GLY A 66 -12.19 7.50 -4.00
N LEU A 67 -12.07 7.17 -5.28
CA LEU A 67 -12.74 7.92 -6.37
C LEU A 67 -14.26 7.75 -6.30
N ALA A 68 -14.75 6.54 -6.08
CA ALA A 68 -16.18 6.30 -5.94
C ALA A 68 -16.78 7.09 -4.77
N ALA A 69 -16.09 7.10 -3.61
CA ALA A 69 -16.50 7.88 -2.46
C ALA A 69 -16.46 9.41 -2.74
N ALA A 70 -15.43 9.90 -3.45
CA ALA A 70 -15.31 11.30 -3.82
C ALA A 70 -16.43 11.74 -4.76
N VAL A 71 -16.71 10.96 -5.82
CA VAL A 71 -17.79 11.22 -6.79
C VAL A 71 -19.16 11.19 -6.11
N ALA A 72 -19.41 10.20 -5.23
CA ALA A 72 -20.67 10.13 -4.48
C ALA A 72 -20.89 11.36 -3.58
N LEU A 73 -19.81 11.87 -2.96
CA LEU A 73 -19.88 13.07 -2.13
C LEU A 73 -20.02 14.36 -2.97
N ASP A 74 -19.44 14.39 -4.17
CA ASP A 74 -19.55 15.55 -5.08
C ASP A 74 -20.95 15.64 -5.68
N ALA A 75 -21.55 14.53 -6.08
CA ALA A 75 -22.84 14.45 -6.79
C ALA A 75 -24.07 14.88 -5.95
N GLY A 76 -23.93 15.27 -4.67
CA GLY A 76 -25.06 15.94 -4.02
C GLY A 76 -25.64 15.34 -2.75
N ILE A 77 -24.95 14.50 -1.98
CA ILE A 77 -25.36 14.20 -0.59
C ILE A 77 -25.01 15.43 0.30
N SER A 78 -25.66 16.57 0.03
CA SER A 78 -25.28 17.85 0.65
C SER A 78 -25.54 17.88 2.17
N ARG A 79 -26.60 17.26 2.63
CA ARG A 79 -27.05 17.33 4.03
C ARG A 79 -26.17 16.54 5.01
N PHE A 80 -25.49 15.47 4.55
CA PHE A 80 -24.63 14.61 5.37
C PHE A 80 -23.18 14.58 4.89
N ARG A 81 -22.78 15.49 4.01
CA ARG A 81 -21.43 15.52 3.41
C ARG A 81 -20.31 15.52 4.45
N THR A 82 -20.46 16.33 5.52
CA THR A 82 -19.47 16.37 6.61
C THR A 82 -19.41 15.04 7.37
N PHE A 83 -20.56 14.45 7.67
CA PHE A 83 -20.63 13.17 8.37
C PHE A 83 -19.91 12.06 7.58
N PHE A 84 -20.20 11.93 6.29
CA PHE A 84 -19.53 10.93 5.44
C PHE A 84 -18.05 11.21 5.25
N ARG A 85 -17.63 12.49 5.11
CA ARG A 85 -16.20 12.84 5.07
C ARG A 85 -15.47 12.37 6.33
N VAL A 86 -16.02 12.66 7.49
CA VAL A 86 -15.43 12.24 8.77
C VAL A 86 -15.42 10.71 8.87
N GLY A 87 -16.53 10.04 8.53
CA GLY A 87 -16.65 8.59 8.60
C GLY A 87 -15.63 7.85 7.70
N TYR A 88 -15.44 8.30 6.45
CA TYR A 88 -14.45 7.71 5.55
C TYR A 88 -13.01 8.05 5.93
N TYR A 89 -12.78 9.21 6.55
CA TYR A 89 -11.43 9.63 6.95
C TYR A 89 -11.00 9.09 8.31
N LEU A 90 -11.95 8.69 9.17
CA LEU A 90 -11.68 8.19 10.51
C LEU A 90 -10.68 7.02 10.55
N PRO A 91 -10.77 6.00 9.67
CA PRO A 91 -9.80 4.91 9.63
C PRO A 91 -8.37 5.37 9.33
N VAL A 92 -8.19 6.44 8.56
CA VAL A 92 -6.87 6.98 8.18
C VAL A 92 -6.13 7.54 9.39
N VAL A 93 -6.83 8.24 10.27
CA VAL A 93 -6.23 8.88 11.47
C VAL A 93 -6.12 7.91 12.65
N THR A 94 -6.78 6.76 12.57
CA THR A 94 -6.70 5.72 13.60
C THR A 94 -5.37 4.96 13.49
N SER A 95 -4.82 4.52 14.64
CA SER A 95 -3.64 3.66 14.65
C SER A 95 -3.84 2.43 13.79
N ILE A 96 -2.92 2.20 12.85
CA ILE A 96 -2.97 1.03 11.96
C ILE A 96 -2.91 -0.28 12.75
N VAL A 97 -2.15 -0.33 13.84
CA VAL A 97 -2.06 -1.50 14.72
C VAL A 97 -3.42 -1.79 15.35
N ALA A 98 -4.12 -0.77 15.84
CA ALA A 98 -5.47 -0.95 16.41
C ALA A 98 -6.47 -1.43 15.36
N VAL A 99 -6.43 -0.84 14.17
CA VAL A 99 -7.28 -1.27 13.03
C VAL A 99 -6.97 -2.72 12.65
N ALA A 100 -5.70 -3.09 12.52
CA ALA A 100 -5.28 -4.44 12.15
C ALA A 100 -5.74 -5.49 13.19
N VAL A 101 -5.66 -5.16 14.49
CA VAL A 101 -6.16 -6.05 15.55
C VAL A 101 -7.68 -6.23 15.44
N VAL A 102 -8.43 -5.16 15.21
CA VAL A 102 -9.90 -5.26 15.02
C VAL A 102 -10.22 -6.13 13.81
N TRP A 103 -9.54 -5.92 12.66
CA TRP A 103 -9.76 -6.73 11.47
C TRP A 103 -9.38 -8.19 11.67
N ARG A 104 -8.34 -8.49 12.47
CA ARG A 104 -7.98 -9.86 12.83
C ARG A 104 -9.13 -10.57 13.56
N PHE A 105 -9.81 -9.90 14.50
CA PHE A 105 -10.99 -10.45 15.16
C PHE A 105 -12.20 -10.56 14.23
N LEU A 106 -12.41 -9.61 13.33
CA LEU A 106 -13.50 -9.66 12.36
C LEU A 106 -13.38 -10.85 11.40
N LEU A 107 -12.12 -11.20 11.04
CA LEU A 107 -11.78 -12.24 10.09
C LEU A 107 -11.44 -13.59 10.76
N GLU A 108 -11.65 -13.71 12.07
CA GLU A 108 -11.47 -14.98 12.79
C GLU A 108 -12.39 -16.06 12.18
N PRO A 109 -11.86 -17.27 11.84
CA PRO A 109 -12.66 -18.28 11.14
C PRO A 109 -13.88 -18.76 11.90
N ASP A 110 -13.76 -19.04 13.20
CA ASP A 110 -14.79 -19.70 14.00
C ASP A 110 -15.78 -18.72 14.64
N SER A 111 -15.29 -17.57 15.12
CA SER A 111 -16.06 -16.60 15.91
C SER A 111 -16.14 -15.21 15.29
N GLY A 112 -15.49 -15.00 14.14
CA GLY A 112 -15.42 -13.71 13.46
C GLY A 112 -16.76 -13.28 12.89
N LEU A 113 -17.02 -11.96 12.96
CA LEU A 113 -18.26 -11.38 12.49
C LEU A 113 -18.51 -11.66 11.00
N VAL A 114 -17.45 -11.67 10.17
CA VAL A 114 -17.56 -11.87 8.73
C VAL A 114 -18.09 -13.29 8.43
N ASN A 115 -17.48 -14.32 9.01
CA ASN A 115 -17.94 -15.71 8.82
C ASN A 115 -19.31 -15.96 9.46
N THR A 116 -19.61 -15.33 10.60
CA THR A 116 -20.94 -15.39 11.20
C THR A 116 -22.03 -14.82 10.29
N LEU A 117 -21.75 -13.72 9.58
CA LEU A 117 -22.68 -13.15 8.60
C LEU A 117 -22.80 -14.00 7.35
N LEU A 118 -21.69 -14.55 6.84
CA LEU A 118 -21.70 -15.47 5.70
C LEU A 118 -22.50 -16.74 5.98
N ALA A 119 -22.32 -17.33 7.16
CA ALA A 119 -23.07 -18.52 7.59
C ALA A 119 -24.58 -18.28 7.64
N ARG A 120 -25.03 -17.08 8.03
CA ARG A 120 -26.47 -16.71 7.97
C ARG A 120 -27.01 -16.66 6.53
N LEU A 121 -26.15 -16.44 5.56
CA LEU A 121 -26.49 -16.47 4.13
C LEU A 121 -26.31 -17.87 3.51
N GLY A 122 -25.95 -18.88 4.31
CA GLY A 122 -25.71 -20.25 3.86
C GLY A 122 -24.36 -20.43 3.14
N VAL A 123 -23.40 -19.53 3.39
CA VAL A 123 -22.05 -19.58 2.77
C VAL A 123 -21.03 -19.87 3.86
N ASP A 124 -20.24 -20.95 3.69
CA ASP A 124 -19.10 -21.23 4.55
C ASP A 124 -17.95 -20.27 4.22
N GLY A 125 -17.59 -19.43 5.19
CA GLY A 125 -16.50 -18.48 5.04
C GLY A 125 -15.14 -19.18 5.14
N PRO A 126 -14.12 -18.71 4.38
CA PRO A 126 -12.78 -19.29 4.44
C PRO A 126 -12.04 -18.91 5.73
N ALA A 127 -10.92 -19.57 5.97
CA ALA A 127 -9.96 -19.19 7.01
C ALA A 127 -9.11 -17.98 6.52
N TRP A 128 -9.71 -16.80 6.48
CA TRP A 128 -9.22 -15.57 5.83
C TRP A 128 -7.73 -15.30 5.99
N LEU A 129 -7.19 -15.45 7.22
CA LEU A 129 -5.81 -15.12 7.55
C LEU A 129 -4.92 -16.36 7.67
N SER A 130 -5.50 -17.55 7.64
CA SER A 130 -4.79 -18.84 7.84
C SER A 130 -4.66 -19.68 6.57
N ASP A 131 -5.24 -19.24 5.45
CA ASP A 131 -5.09 -19.83 4.12
C ASP A 131 -4.17 -18.96 3.26
N THR A 132 -3.20 -19.57 2.58
CA THR A 132 -2.22 -18.90 1.72
C THR A 132 -2.87 -18.13 0.55
N ARG A 133 -4.07 -18.53 0.12
CA ARG A 133 -4.79 -17.91 -1.00
C ARG A 133 -5.57 -16.67 -0.58
N THR A 134 -6.06 -16.65 0.67
CA THR A 134 -6.94 -15.57 1.16
C THR A 134 -6.22 -14.56 2.04
N ALA A 135 -5.10 -14.93 2.66
CA ALA A 135 -4.40 -14.07 3.62
C ALA A 135 -3.96 -12.74 2.99
N LEU A 136 -3.20 -12.76 1.89
CA LEU A 136 -2.75 -11.53 1.24
C LEU A 136 -3.91 -10.68 0.68
N PRO A 137 -4.93 -11.22 -0.01
CA PRO A 137 -6.13 -10.48 -0.39
C PRO A 137 -6.86 -9.83 0.79
N SER A 138 -6.93 -10.50 1.95
CA SER A 138 -7.57 -9.93 3.14
C SER A 138 -6.83 -8.70 3.67
N LEU A 139 -5.49 -8.74 3.67
CA LEU A 139 -4.68 -7.58 4.00
C LEU A 139 -4.86 -6.44 2.99
N VAL A 140 -4.95 -6.75 1.70
CA VAL A 140 -5.21 -5.77 0.63
C VAL A 140 -6.56 -5.06 0.87
N VAL A 141 -7.62 -5.81 1.18
CA VAL A 141 -8.95 -5.24 1.43
C VAL A 141 -8.93 -4.32 2.66
N MET A 142 -8.30 -4.75 3.76
CA MET A 142 -8.15 -3.93 4.95
C MET A 142 -7.38 -2.64 4.67
N ALA A 143 -6.24 -2.72 4.01
CA ALA A 143 -5.41 -1.58 3.66
C ALA A 143 -6.15 -0.60 2.72
N ALA A 144 -6.87 -1.12 1.71
CA ALA A 144 -7.66 -0.33 0.80
C ALA A 144 -8.80 0.40 1.51
N TRP A 145 -9.54 -0.30 2.36
CA TRP A 145 -10.60 0.31 3.18
C TRP A 145 -10.04 1.41 4.09
N ARG A 146 -8.90 1.17 4.74
CA ARG A 146 -8.27 2.15 5.62
C ARG A 146 -7.83 3.40 4.85
N ASN A 147 -7.19 3.23 3.70
CA ASN A 147 -6.54 4.32 2.96
C ASN A 147 -7.48 5.05 1.97
N MET A 148 -8.64 4.47 1.62
CA MET A 148 -9.57 5.10 0.67
C MET A 148 -10.03 6.49 1.10
N GLY A 149 -10.12 6.76 2.42
CA GLY A 149 -10.54 8.05 2.94
C GLY A 149 -9.57 9.19 2.61
N PHE A 150 -8.27 8.92 2.63
CA PHE A 150 -7.26 9.88 2.18
C PHE A 150 -7.43 10.21 0.70
N LEU A 151 -7.53 9.18 -0.14
CA LEU A 151 -7.74 9.39 -1.59
C LEU A 151 -9.08 10.03 -1.91
N MET A 152 -10.13 9.73 -1.15
CA MET A 152 -11.43 10.41 -1.26
C MET A 152 -11.27 11.92 -1.09
N VAL A 153 -10.55 12.39 -0.08
CA VAL A 153 -10.34 13.83 0.15
C VAL A 153 -9.53 14.45 -0.99
N VAL A 154 -8.46 13.79 -1.43
CA VAL A 154 -7.61 14.25 -2.54
C VAL A 154 -8.42 14.35 -3.84
N PHE A 155 -9.17 13.30 -4.17
CA PHE A 155 -9.96 13.26 -5.39
C PHE A 155 -11.14 14.22 -5.35
N LEU A 156 -11.76 14.40 -4.19
CA LEU A 156 -12.84 15.37 -4.02
C LEU A 156 -12.33 16.82 -4.23
N ALA A 157 -11.14 17.15 -3.71
CA ALA A 157 -10.50 18.44 -3.99
C ALA A 157 -10.21 18.62 -5.49
N GLY A 158 -9.74 17.57 -6.16
CA GLY A 158 -9.53 17.59 -7.62
C GLY A 158 -10.83 17.74 -8.40
N LEU A 159 -11.92 17.08 -7.99
CA LEU A 159 -13.24 17.25 -8.62
C LEU A 159 -13.76 18.67 -8.48
N GLN A 160 -13.62 19.28 -7.31
CA GLN A 160 -14.07 20.65 -7.03
C GLN A 160 -13.23 21.72 -7.73
N ALA A 161 -12.04 21.39 -8.21
CA ALA A 161 -11.20 22.29 -9.00
C ALA A 161 -11.60 22.33 -10.50
N ILE A 162 -12.47 21.43 -10.96
CA ILE A 162 -12.96 21.41 -12.35
C ILE A 162 -14.00 22.53 -12.52
N PRO A 163 -13.84 23.46 -13.48
CA PRO A 163 -14.83 24.52 -13.74
C PRO A 163 -16.19 23.94 -14.10
N GLY A 164 -17.25 24.41 -13.45
CA GLY A 164 -18.64 23.97 -13.70
C GLY A 164 -19.09 24.17 -15.14
N GLU A 165 -18.60 25.23 -15.78
CA GLU A 165 -18.88 25.58 -17.19
C GLU A 165 -18.59 24.42 -18.15
N LEU A 166 -17.57 23.62 -17.90
CA LEU A 166 -17.25 22.42 -18.70
C LEU A 166 -18.32 21.34 -18.61
N HIS A 167 -18.92 21.18 -17.43
CA HIS A 167 -20.00 20.24 -17.22
C HIS A 167 -21.33 20.75 -17.84
N GLU A 168 -21.56 22.06 -17.81
CA GLU A 168 -22.73 22.71 -18.44
C GLU A 168 -22.63 22.62 -19.95
N ALA A 169 -21.46 22.94 -20.53
CA ALA A 169 -21.21 22.82 -21.97
C ALA A 169 -21.46 21.40 -22.48
N ALA A 170 -20.87 20.40 -21.78
CA ALA A 170 -21.09 19.01 -22.13
C ALA A 170 -22.57 18.56 -21.98
N ALA A 171 -23.33 19.19 -21.06
CA ALA A 171 -24.75 18.90 -20.93
C ALA A 171 -25.55 19.49 -22.10
N ILE A 172 -25.18 20.68 -22.56
CA ILE A 172 -25.79 21.33 -23.76
C ILE A 172 -25.52 20.48 -25.01
N ASP A 173 -24.33 19.89 -25.13
CA ASP A 173 -23.94 18.95 -26.19
C ASP A 173 -24.65 17.58 -26.08
N GLY A 174 -25.56 17.40 -25.13
CA GLY A 174 -26.35 16.18 -24.98
C GLY A 174 -25.61 15.04 -24.26
N CYS A 175 -24.45 15.30 -23.62
CA CYS A 175 -23.71 14.29 -22.90
C CYS A 175 -24.46 13.85 -21.62
N GLY A 176 -24.81 12.57 -21.51
CA GLY A 176 -25.31 11.97 -20.27
C GLY A 176 -24.25 11.93 -19.15
N ALA A 177 -24.65 11.63 -17.91
CA ALA A 177 -23.77 11.67 -16.74
C ALA A 177 -22.51 10.79 -16.88
N TRP A 178 -22.63 9.57 -17.42
CA TRP A 178 -21.50 8.68 -17.67
C TRP A 178 -20.55 9.21 -18.74
N ALA A 179 -21.09 9.79 -19.83
CA ALA A 179 -20.27 10.39 -20.88
C ALA A 179 -19.48 11.59 -20.34
N ARG A 180 -20.11 12.47 -19.54
CA ARG A 180 -19.45 13.59 -18.86
C ARG A 180 -18.36 13.11 -17.92
N PHE A 181 -18.63 12.09 -17.09
CA PHE A 181 -17.62 11.52 -16.21
C PHE A 181 -16.41 11.00 -16.99
N ARG A 182 -16.64 10.22 -18.07
CA ARG A 182 -15.55 9.59 -18.85
C ARG A 182 -14.75 10.57 -19.70
N HIS A 183 -15.41 11.57 -20.30
CA HIS A 183 -14.79 12.43 -21.30
C HIS A 183 -14.42 13.83 -20.79
N VAL A 184 -15.00 14.28 -19.67
CA VAL A 184 -14.68 15.57 -19.03
C VAL A 184 -13.99 15.36 -17.69
N THR A 185 -14.68 14.72 -16.74
CA THR A 185 -14.19 14.61 -15.35
C THR A 185 -12.90 13.80 -15.26
N LEU A 186 -12.90 12.57 -15.78
CA LEU A 186 -11.77 11.65 -15.65
C LEU A 186 -10.49 12.16 -16.34
N PRO A 187 -10.52 12.77 -17.54
CA PRO A 187 -9.35 13.38 -18.14
C PRO A 187 -8.80 14.56 -17.34
N LEU A 188 -9.66 15.44 -16.83
CA LEU A 188 -9.24 16.60 -16.05
C LEU A 188 -8.73 16.21 -14.67
N LEU A 189 -9.21 15.09 -14.12
CA LEU A 189 -8.76 14.54 -12.83
C LEU A 189 -7.43 13.77 -12.93
N ARG A 190 -6.91 13.49 -14.12
CA ARG A 190 -5.67 12.69 -14.33
C ARG A 190 -4.51 13.10 -13.44
N PRO A 191 -4.14 14.38 -13.28
CA PRO A 191 -3.01 14.75 -12.42
C PRO A 191 -3.24 14.34 -10.97
N THR A 192 -4.46 14.50 -10.47
CA THR A 192 -4.84 14.14 -9.10
C THR A 192 -4.87 12.61 -8.91
N LEU A 193 -5.36 11.86 -9.90
CA LEU A 193 -5.33 10.40 -9.90
C LEU A 193 -3.90 9.87 -9.88
N LEU A 194 -3.02 10.46 -10.68
CA LEU A 194 -1.61 10.08 -10.74
C LEU A 194 -0.91 10.37 -9.41
N PHE A 195 -1.17 11.54 -8.81
CA PHE A 195 -0.66 11.86 -7.48
C PHE A 195 -1.12 10.81 -6.44
N GLY A 196 -2.42 10.49 -6.41
CA GLY A 196 -2.97 9.47 -5.54
C GLY A 196 -2.32 8.10 -5.75
N GLY A 197 -2.13 7.70 -7.01
CA GLY A 197 -1.47 6.44 -7.38
C GLY A 197 -0.01 6.39 -6.96
N VAL A 198 0.74 7.49 -7.11
CA VAL A 198 2.14 7.58 -6.68
C VAL A 198 2.25 7.44 -5.17
N VAL A 199 1.49 8.25 -4.42
CA VAL A 199 1.56 8.25 -2.94
C VAL A 199 1.14 6.88 -2.37
N THR A 200 0.04 6.32 -2.87
CA THR A 200 -0.43 4.99 -2.43
C THR A 200 0.56 3.89 -2.83
N GLY A 201 1.11 3.96 -4.05
CA GLY A 201 2.09 2.99 -4.54
C GLY A 201 3.37 2.96 -3.71
N ILE A 202 3.91 4.13 -3.34
CA ILE A 202 5.07 4.23 -2.45
C ILE A 202 4.75 3.61 -1.08
N GLY A 203 3.59 3.96 -0.48
CA GLY A 203 3.19 3.40 0.81
C GLY A 203 3.04 1.88 0.76
N TYR A 204 2.43 1.34 -0.30
CA TYR A 204 2.20 -0.09 -0.44
C TYR A 204 3.44 -0.90 -0.82
N LEU A 205 4.46 -0.29 -1.44
CA LEU A 205 5.76 -0.95 -1.59
C LEU A 205 6.48 -1.15 -0.25
N GLN A 206 6.14 -0.35 0.75
CA GLN A 206 6.75 -0.36 2.08
C GLN A 206 5.81 -0.92 3.16
N PHE A 207 4.72 -1.63 2.76
CA PHE A 207 3.77 -2.16 3.72
C PHE A 207 4.45 -3.13 4.70
N PHE A 208 4.18 -2.93 5.98
CA PHE A 208 4.84 -3.66 7.06
C PHE A 208 3.86 -4.02 8.19
N GLU A 209 3.08 -3.04 8.64
CA GLU A 209 2.26 -3.16 9.84
C GLU A 209 1.14 -4.19 9.66
N GLU A 210 0.55 -4.26 8.46
CA GLU A 210 -0.53 -5.18 8.14
C GLU A 210 -0.10 -6.64 8.33
N PRO A 211 0.94 -7.13 7.63
CA PRO A 211 1.37 -8.52 7.82
C PRO A 211 1.97 -8.75 9.20
N PHE A 212 2.66 -7.77 9.78
CA PHE A 212 3.26 -7.91 11.11
C PHE A 212 2.20 -8.18 12.19
N VAL A 213 1.09 -7.44 12.18
CA VAL A 213 0.06 -7.51 13.23
C VAL A 213 -0.96 -8.62 12.95
N MET A 214 -1.39 -8.78 11.69
CA MET A 214 -2.52 -9.65 11.35
C MET A 214 -2.12 -11.12 11.18
N THR A 215 -0.96 -11.39 10.59
CA THR A 215 -0.58 -12.74 10.15
C THR A 215 0.80 -13.20 10.62
N GLY A 216 1.66 -12.27 11.11
CA GLY A 216 3.05 -12.57 11.38
C GLY A 216 3.86 -12.97 10.13
N GLY A 217 3.41 -12.57 8.93
CA GLY A 217 4.00 -12.95 7.65
C GLY A 217 3.45 -14.24 7.04
N GLY A 218 2.69 -15.04 7.83
CA GLY A 218 2.14 -16.33 7.43
C GLY A 218 0.82 -16.30 6.67
N PRO A 219 0.27 -17.47 6.39
CA PRO A 219 0.87 -18.80 6.48
C PRO A 219 1.95 -19.01 5.40
N LEU A 220 3.02 -19.75 5.74
CA LEU A 220 4.10 -20.11 4.79
C LEU A 220 4.69 -18.93 4.02
N ASP A 221 4.93 -17.81 4.69
CA ASP A 221 5.42 -16.55 4.14
C ASP A 221 4.51 -15.89 3.07
N SER A 222 3.24 -16.32 2.97
CA SER A 222 2.31 -15.82 1.92
C SER A 222 1.93 -14.36 2.06
N THR A 223 2.20 -13.75 3.19
CA THR A 223 1.96 -12.32 3.44
C THR A 223 3.23 -11.56 3.84
N LEU A 224 4.38 -12.26 3.89
CA LEU A 224 5.65 -11.64 4.21
C LEU A 224 5.97 -10.56 3.15
N SER A 225 6.17 -9.32 3.60
CA SER A 225 6.60 -8.21 2.74
C SER A 225 8.10 -8.03 2.76
N VAL A 226 8.65 -7.31 1.77
CA VAL A 226 10.08 -6.96 1.77
C VAL A 226 10.44 -6.14 3.00
N ALA A 227 9.59 -5.16 3.39
CA ALA A 227 9.83 -4.35 4.59
C ALA A 227 9.81 -5.19 5.87
N PHE A 228 8.90 -6.18 5.96
CA PHE A 228 8.86 -7.08 7.09
C PHE A 228 10.08 -8.02 7.11
N TYR A 229 10.53 -8.48 5.96
CA TYR A 229 11.73 -9.32 5.88
C TYR A 229 12.99 -8.55 6.28
N ILE A 230 13.12 -7.26 5.91
CA ILE A 230 14.19 -6.38 6.42
C ILE A 230 14.17 -6.34 7.95
N TYR A 231 13.00 -6.15 8.54
CA TYR A 231 12.85 -6.13 9.99
C TYR A 231 13.26 -7.46 10.64
N GLN A 232 12.88 -8.60 10.06
CA GLN A 232 13.29 -9.92 10.55
C GLN A 232 14.81 -10.11 10.48
N GLN A 233 15.45 -9.76 9.35
CA GLN A 233 16.90 -9.87 9.19
C GLN A 233 17.63 -8.97 10.19
N PHE A 234 17.12 -7.76 10.43
CA PHE A 234 17.65 -6.88 11.45
C PHE A 234 17.50 -7.50 12.87
N GLY A 235 16.35 -8.08 13.17
CA GLY A 235 16.09 -8.79 14.43
C GLY A 235 16.98 -10.02 14.64
N PHE A 236 17.38 -10.69 13.55
CA PHE A 236 18.34 -11.81 13.59
C PHE A 236 19.80 -11.35 13.70
N GLY A 237 20.05 -10.03 13.70
CA GLY A 237 21.39 -9.47 13.80
C GLY A 237 22.17 -9.46 12.48
N ASN A 238 21.52 -9.66 11.34
CA ASN A 238 22.13 -9.61 10.01
C ASN A 238 22.05 -8.17 9.45
N TYR A 239 22.70 -7.20 10.09
CA TYR A 239 22.51 -5.77 9.81
C TYR A 239 22.90 -5.37 8.41
N SER A 240 24.06 -5.83 7.91
CA SER A 240 24.54 -5.53 6.56
C SER A 240 23.64 -6.12 5.49
N TYR A 241 23.14 -7.34 5.71
CA TYR A 241 22.21 -7.98 4.78
C TYR A 241 20.84 -7.26 4.77
N ALA A 242 20.32 -6.89 5.95
CA ALA A 242 19.10 -6.08 6.06
C ALA A 242 19.26 -4.73 5.34
N ALA A 243 20.43 -4.08 5.48
CA ALA A 243 20.73 -2.83 4.78
C ALA A 243 20.76 -3.05 3.25
N ALA A 244 21.35 -4.13 2.75
CA ALA A 244 21.37 -4.43 1.31
C ALA A 244 19.95 -4.62 0.76
N ILE A 245 19.04 -5.35 1.46
CA ILE A 245 17.64 -5.49 1.07
C ILE A 245 16.95 -4.13 1.07
N ALA A 246 17.18 -3.28 2.09
CA ALA A 246 16.58 -1.95 2.19
C ALA A 246 16.99 -1.05 1.02
N TYR A 247 18.25 -1.12 0.56
CA TYR A 247 18.69 -0.36 -0.62
C TYR A 247 18.08 -0.88 -1.92
N VAL A 248 17.89 -2.18 -2.07
CA VAL A 248 17.17 -2.74 -3.23
C VAL A 248 15.71 -2.26 -3.21
N LEU A 249 15.04 -2.28 -2.07
CA LEU A 249 13.69 -1.73 -1.93
C LEU A 249 13.65 -0.22 -2.24
N PHE A 250 14.62 0.55 -1.76
CA PHE A 250 14.76 1.97 -2.07
C PHE A 250 14.85 2.22 -3.58
N VAL A 251 15.71 1.47 -4.27
CA VAL A 251 15.85 1.57 -5.74
C VAL A 251 14.53 1.20 -6.43
N ALA A 252 13.80 0.19 -5.95
CA ALA A 252 12.49 -0.18 -6.48
C ALA A 252 11.46 0.95 -6.31
N VAL A 253 11.41 1.61 -5.14
CA VAL A 253 10.54 2.77 -4.88
C VAL A 253 10.87 3.93 -5.81
N VAL A 254 12.15 4.28 -5.94
CA VAL A 254 12.61 5.34 -6.86
C VAL A 254 12.27 4.99 -8.31
N GLY A 255 12.50 3.73 -8.71
CA GLY A 255 12.20 3.24 -10.05
C GLY A 255 10.69 3.31 -10.38
N LEU A 256 9.83 2.85 -9.47
CA LEU A 256 8.37 2.96 -9.63
C LEU A 256 7.94 4.42 -9.76
N THR A 257 8.44 5.28 -8.87
CA THR A 257 8.12 6.70 -8.87
C THR A 257 8.55 7.36 -10.19
N ALA A 258 9.77 7.08 -10.65
CA ALA A 258 10.27 7.60 -11.93
C ALA A 258 9.45 7.10 -13.13
N ALA A 259 9.04 5.83 -13.13
CA ALA A 259 8.17 5.27 -14.16
C ALA A 259 6.80 5.96 -14.18
N GLN A 260 6.19 6.18 -13.02
CA GLN A 260 4.92 6.90 -12.90
C GLN A 260 5.04 8.34 -13.43
N PHE A 261 6.10 9.08 -13.07
CA PHE A 261 6.32 10.43 -13.58
C PHE A 261 6.56 10.47 -15.10
N ARG A 262 7.25 9.48 -15.68
CA ARG A 262 7.41 9.39 -17.13
C ARG A 262 6.08 9.17 -17.85
N LEU A 263 5.21 8.32 -17.31
CA LEU A 263 3.87 8.10 -17.85
C LEU A 263 3.00 9.38 -17.81
N MET A 264 3.26 10.28 -16.85
CA MET A 264 2.62 11.58 -16.77
C MET A 264 3.06 12.52 -17.89
N ARG A 265 4.38 12.60 -18.14
CA ARG A 265 4.96 13.53 -19.13
C ARG A 265 4.62 13.19 -20.58
N SER A 266 4.40 11.91 -20.89
CA SER A 266 4.19 11.47 -22.29
C SER A 266 2.80 11.79 -22.86
N LYS A 267 1.91 12.47 -22.11
CA LYS A 267 0.51 12.75 -22.49
C LYS A 267 0.09 14.22 -22.31
N THR A 268 1.04 15.11 -22.03
CA THR A 268 0.92 16.55 -22.19
C THR A 268 1.58 16.99 -23.49
#